data_32cb1b0736f548e6ab602dbc3dc26dc4
#
_entry.id   32cb1b0736f548e6ab602dbc3dc26dc4
#
_cell.length_a   1.000
_cell.length_b   1.000
_cell.length_c   1.000
_cell.angle_alpha   90.00
_cell.angle_beta   90.00
_cell.angle_gamma   90.00
#
_symmetry.space_group_name_H-M   'P 1'
#
loop_
_entity.id
_entity.type
_entity.pdbx_description
1 polymer ?
#
loop_
_entity_poly.entity_id
_entity_poly.type
_entity_poly.pdbx_seq_one_letter_code
_entity_poly.pdbx_strand_id
1 'polypeptide(L)'
;MKTITKHLFLVMVLLWCGCAGWTINGVPCERFKNMTAADAGYISAGIAASFAAHWVGHIATAELLGYDWHQEGLNEVVYPPTTDSGMAWFGRSGFLSQLFIGGAIKYGPWSNDFKRGNFATGYHAGTVMEVVTYPVDIGCRGDLDLIDRNSNGMAEWFGYSVFSFMLLDPEG
;
A
#
# COMPACT_ATOMS: atom_id res chain seq x y z
N MET A 1 4.35 20.64 -7.50
CA MET A 1 5.66 20.25 -6.95
C MET A 1 5.95 20.65 -5.49
N LYS A 2 5.45 21.79 -4.95
CA LYS A 2 5.77 22.21 -3.56
C LYS A 2 5.07 21.40 -2.45
N THR A 3 4.00 20.69 -2.75
CA THR A 3 3.21 19.96 -1.76
C THR A 3 3.79 18.56 -1.50
N ILE A 4 4.20 17.86 -2.54
CA ILE A 4 4.79 16.49 -2.46
C ILE A 4 6.05 16.49 -1.56
N THR A 5 6.91 17.51 -1.70
CA THR A 5 8.14 17.61 -0.90
C THR A 5 7.86 17.77 0.60
N LYS A 6 6.77 18.46 0.97
CA LYS A 6 6.41 18.67 2.39
C LYS A 6 5.91 17.37 3.04
N HIS A 7 5.20 16.53 2.30
CA HIS A 7 4.62 15.31 2.84
C HIS A 7 5.63 14.15 2.86
N LEU A 8 6.48 14.07 1.83
CA LEU A 8 7.64 13.16 1.88
C LEU A 8 8.55 13.51 3.07
N PHE A 9 8.75 14.80 3.32
CA PHE A 9 9.48 15.28 4.49
C PHE A 9 8.77 14.95 5.80
N LEU A 10 7.44 15.11 5.87
CA LEU A 10 6.66 14.75 7.05
C LEU A 10 6.68 13.23 7.32
N VAL A 11 6.54 12.41 6.29
CA VAL A 11 6.66 10.95 6.39
C VAL A 11 8.09 10.56 6.80
N MET A 12 9.10 11.17 6.21
CA MET A 12 10.51 10.97 6.61
C MET A 12 10.76 11.43 8.05
N VAL A 13 10.18 12.55 8.48
CA VAL A 13 10.29 13.05 9.87
C VAL A 13 9.53 12.15 10.84
N LEU A 14 8.34 11.66 10.49
CA LEU A 14 7.60 10.69 11.30
C LEU A 14 8.33 9.36 11.41
N LEU A 15 8.94 8.89 10.32
CA LEU A 15 9.79 7.71 10.33
C LEU A 15 11.09 7.94 11.14
N TRP A 16 11.62 9.14 11.17
CA TRP A 16 12.87 9.46 11.86
C TRP A 16 12.67 9.86 13.33
N CYS A 17 11.62 10.62 13.65
CA CYS A 17 11.31 11.03 15.03
C CYS A 17 10.51 9.99 15.82
N GLY A 18 9.82 9.07 15.14
CA GLY A 18 8.94 8.08 15.75
C GLY A 18 9.61 6.78 16.22
N CYS A 19 10.93 6.63 16.06
CA CYS A 19 11.60 5.35 16.28
C CYS A 19 11.78 4.91 17.75
N ALA A 20 11.31 5.67 18.72
CA ALA A 20 11.37 5.24 20.11
C ALA A 20 10.15 4.35 20.43
N GLY A 21 10.32 3.03 20.28
CA GLY A 21 9.32 2.03 20.71
C GLY A 21 8.28 1.62 19.67
N TRP A 22 8.40 2.07 18.41
CA TRP A 22 7.49 1.65 17.34
C TRP A 22 8.02 0.41 16.62
N THR A 23 7.10 -0.46 16.23
CA THR A 23 7.38 -1.63 15.39
C THR A 23 6.62 -1.53 14.08
N ILE A 24 7.21 -2.02 12.99
CA ILE A 24 6.52 -2.25 11.72
C ILE A 24 6.48 -3.76 11.55
N ASN A 25 5.29 -4.35 11.52
CA ASN A 25 5.11 -5.80 11.43
C ASN A 25 5.95 -6.56 12.50
N GLY A 26 5.92 -6.10 13.75
CA GLY A 26 6.70 -6.66 14.86
C GLY A 26 8.21 -6.43 14.81
N VAL A 27 8.71 -5.68 13.82
CA VAL A 27 10.14 -5.36 13.68
C VAL A 27 10.44 -4.01 14.32
N PRO A 28 11.28 -3.95 15.38
CA PRO A 28 11.63 -2.69 16.03
C PRO A 28 12.33 -1.73 15.06
N CYS A 29 11.94 -0.46 15.05
CA CYS A 29 12.56 0.58 14.22
C CYS A 29 14.08 0.74 14.48
N GLU A 30 14.57 0.34 15.65
CA GLU A 30 16.01 0.34 15.95
C GLU A 30 16.85 -0.52 15.01
N ARG A 31 16.23 -1.58 14.43
CA ARG A 31 16.88 -2.43 13.44
C ARG A 31 17.32 -1.64 12.20
N PHE A 32 16.62 -0.55 11.89
CA PHE A 32 16.94 0.27 10.71
C PHE A 32 18.15 1.20 10.89
N LYS A 33 18.65 1.37 12.13
CA LYS A 33 19.83 2.22 12.40
C LYS A 33 21.14 1.65 11.85
N ASN A 34 21.23 0.31 11.72
CA ASN A 34 22.45 -0.40 11.33
C ASN A 34 22.25 -1.27 10.09
N MET A 35 21.41 -0.82 9.15
CA MET A 35 21.14 -1.56 7.93
C MET A 35 22.38 -1.66 7.02
N THR A 36 22.58 -2.85 6.50
CA THR A 36 23.52 -3.06 5.40
C THR A 36 22.90 -2.66 4.06
N ALA A 37 23.72 -2.52 3.01
CA ALA A 37 23.21 -2.30 1.66
C ALA A 37 22.28 -3.43 1.18
N ALA A 38 22.53 -4.67 1.60
CA ALA A 38 21.67 -5.81 1.30
C ALA A 38 20.30 -5.68 1.99
N ASP A 39 20.26 -5.27 3.27
CA ASP A 39 19.02 -5.03 3.99
C ASP A 39 18.16 -3.96 3.31
N ALA A 40 18.80 -2.85 2.93
CA ALA A 40 18.13 -1.78 2.18
C ALA A 40 17.61 -2.28 0.83
N GLY A 41 18.35 -3.13 0.13
CA GLY A 41 17.95 -3.78 -1.11
C GLY A 41 16.71 -4.65 -0.94
N TYR A 42 16.65 -5.48 0.10
CA TYR A 42 15.46 -6.31 0.40
C TYR A 42 14.24 -5.47 0.79
N ILE A 43 14.41 -4.42 1.58
CA ILE A 43 13.31 -3.50 1.92
C ILE A 43 12.78 -2.82 0.65
N SER A 44 13.67 -2.30 -0.19
CA SER A 44 13.28 -1.66 -1.45
C SER A 44 12.55 -2.64 -2.39
N ALA A 45 13.01 -3.88 -2.47
CA ALA A 45 12.35 -4.93 -3.24
C ALA A 45 10.95 -5.25 -2.69
N GLY A 46 10.77 -5.27 -1.38
CA GLY A 46 9.47 -5.43 -0.74
C GLY A 46 8.52 -4.28 -1.05
N ILE A 47 8.99 -3.04 -0.96
CA ILE A 47 8.22 -1.85 -1.34
C ILE A 47 7.79 -1.93 -2.82
N ALA A 48 8.73 -2.22 -3.73
CA ALA A 48 8.43 -2.37 -5.15
C ALA A 48 7.43 -3.50 -5.42
N ALA A 49 7.53 -4.62 -4.70
CA ALA A 49 6.57 -5.71 -4.80
C ALA A 49 5.17 -5.32 -4.31
N SER A 50 5.06 -4.48 -3.28
CA SER A 50 3.79 -3.93 -2.81
C SER A 50 3.11 -3.09 -3.90
N PHE A 51 3.84 -2.15 -4.50
CA PHE A 51 3.32 -1.35 -5.62
C PHE A 51 2.93 -2.21 -6.83
N ALA A 52 3.75 -3.20 -7.18
CA ALA A 52 3.42 -4.13 -8.26
C ALA A 52 2.15 -4.94 -7.96
N ALA A 53 1.95 -5.39 -6.73
CA ALA A 53 0.75 -6.09 -6.30
C ALA A 53 -0.50 -5.20 -6.41
N HIS A 54 -0.38 -3.94 -6.01
CA HIS A 54 -1.44 -2.95 -6.14
C HIS A 54 -1.86 -2.77 -7.60
N TRP A 55 -0.90 -2.53 -8.45
CA TRP A 55 -1.09 -2.35 -9.87
C TRP A 55 -1.73 -3.57 -10.55
N VAL A 56 -1.22 -4.77 -10.25
CA VAL A 56 -1.81 -6.03 -10.77
C VAL A 56 -3.27 -6.18 -10.33
N GLY A 57 -3.63 -5.71 -9.12
CA GLY A 57 -5.01 -5.72 -8.64
C GLY A 57 -5.94 -4.89 -9.54
N HIS A 58 -5.53 -3.71 -9.94
CA HIS A 58 -6.30 -2.86 -10.87
C HIS A 58 -6.45 -3.49 -12.24
N ILE A 59 -5.35 -3.94 -12.85
CA ILE A 59 -5.37 -4.58 -14.16
C ILE A 59 -6.30 -5.80 -14.15
N ALA A 60 -6.14 -6.69 -13.17
CA ALA A 60 -6.96 -7.89 -13.06
C ALA A 60 -8.46 -7.53 -12.93
N THR A 61 -8.78 -6.47 -12.18
CA THR A 61 -10.18 -6.05 -12.03
C THR A 61 -10.72 -5.41 -13.29
N ALA A 62 -9.96 -4.58 -13.99
CA ALA A 62 -10.37 -4.02 -15.27
C ALA A 62 -10.67 -5.14 -16.29
N GLU A 63 -9.80 -6.12 -16.41
CA GLU A 63 -9.99 -7.27 -17.29
C GLU A 63 -11.22 -8.11 -16.89
N LEU A 64 -11.42 -8.39 -15.61
CA LEU A 64 -12.59 -9.14 -15.11
C LEU A 64 -13.92 -8.43 -15.35
N LEU A 65 -13.90 -7.09 -15.31
CA LEU A 65 -15.09 -6.27 -15.58
C LEU A 65 -15.29 -5.98 -17.08
N GLY A 66 -14.35 -6.38 -17.92
CA GLY A 66 -14.37 -6.11 -19.37
C GLY A 66 -14.20 -4.63 -19.69
N TYR A 67 -13.44 -3.90 -18.87
CA TYR A 67 -13.15 -2.50 -19.10
C TYR A 67 -11.95 -2.33 -20.01
N ASP A 68 -12.05 -1.45 -20.98
CA ASP A 68 -10.89 -0.99 -21.74
C ASP A 68 -10.01 -0.13 -20.84
N TRP A 69 -8.74 -0.46 -20.78
CA TRP A 69 -7.77 0.27 -19.96
C TRP A 69 -6.43 0.45 -20.68
N HIS A 70 -5.69 1.44 -20.28
CA HIS A 70 -4.31 1.63 -20.72
C HIS A 70 -3.51 2.29 -19.59
N GLN A 71 -2.19 2.23 -19.72
CA GLN A 71 -1.28 2.86 -18.78
C GLN A 71 -0.90 4.27 -19.24
N GLU A 72 -1.07 5.25 -18.33
CA GLU A 72 -0.57 6.62 -18.49
C GLU A 72 0.46 6.93 -17.40
N GLY A 73 1.74 6.80 -17.73
CA GLY A 73 2.82 6.96 -16.74
C GLY A 73 2.77 5.86 -15.68
N LEU A 74 2.48 6.21 -14.43
CA LEU A 74 2.32 5.27 -13.31
C LEU A 74 0.85 4.98 -12.96
N ASN A 75 -0.10 5.53 -13.73
CA ASN A 75 -1.53 5.35 -13.47
C ASN A 75 -2.17 4.46 -14.53
N GLU A 76 -3.17 3.71 -14.12
CA GLU A 76 -4.08 3.00 -15.00
C GLU A 76 -5.30 3.89 -15.29
N VAL A 77 -5.61 4.06 -16.56
CA VAL A 77 -6.78 4.81 -17.01
C VAL A 77 -7.79 3.85 -17.61
N VAL A 78 -9.00 3.90 -17.09
CA VAL A 78 -10.13 3.07 -17.54
C VAL A 78 -11.09 3.90 -18.35
N TYR A 79 -11.54 3.37 -19.49
CA TYR A 79 -12.47 4.05 -20.40
C TYR A 79 -13.91 3.62 -20.23
N PRO A 80 -14.87 4.51 -20.47
CA PRO A 80 -16.29 4.14 -20.58
C PRO A 80 -16.51 3.11 -21.70
N PRO A 81 -17.53 2.22 -21.55
CA PRO A 81 -18.57 2.28 -20.53
C PRO A 81 -18.14 1.63 -19.19
N THR A 82 -18.27 2.38 -18.09
CA THR A 82 -18.01 1.90 -16.72
C THR A 82 -19.26 2.07 -15.86
N THR A 83 -19.36 1.32 -14.77
CA THR A 83 -20.43 1.46 -13.78
C THR A 83 -19.87 1.96 -12.46
N ASP A 84 -20.67 2.68 -11.66
CA ASP A 84 -20.24 3.17 -10.35
C ASP A 84 -19.74 2.02 -9.44
N SER A 85 -20.48 0.90 -9.44
CA SER A 85 -20.07 -0.29 -8.69
C SER A 85 -18.74 -0.88 -9.20
N GLY A 86 -18.55 -0.93 -10.52
CA GLY A 86 -17.31 -1.40 -11.13
C GLY A 86 -16.13 -0.49 -10.81
N MET A 87 -16.33 0.82 -10.85
CA MET A 87 -15.30 1.79 -10.48
C MET A 87 -14.95 1.73 -8.98
N ALA A 88 -15.94 1.49 -8.11
CA ALA A 88 -15.67 1.26 -6.69
C ALA A 88 -14.86 -0.04 -6.45
N TRP A 89 -15.13 -1.10 -7.21
CA TRP A 89 -14.33 -2.33 -7.17
C TRP A 89 -12.92 -2.11 -7.73
N PHE A 90 -12.80 -1.40 -8.83
CA PHE A 90 -11.51 -1.03 -9.41
C PHE A 90 -10.65 -0.29 -8.38
N GLY A 91 -11.19 0.77 -7.72
CA GLY A 91 -10.46 1.49 -6.69
C GLY A 91 -10.07 0.66 -5.46
N ARG A 92 -10.84 -0.40 -5.12
CA ARG A 92 -10.50 -1.29 -3.99
C ARG A 92 -9.48 -2.35 -4.35
N SER A 93 -9.41 -2.73 -5.61
CA SER A 93 -8.71 -3.94 -6.04
C SER A 93 -7.19 -3.87 -5.85
N GLY A 94 -6.60 -2.69 -5.98
CA GLY A 94 -5.19 -2.46 -5.68
C GLY A 94 -4.87 -2.83 -4.23
N PHE A 95 -5.60 -2.24 -3.27
CA PHE A 95 -5.42 -2.54 -1.85
C PHE A 95 -5.81 -3.96 -1.48
N LEU A 96 -6.85 -4.54 -2.09
CA LEU A 96 -7.25 -5.93 -1.83
C LEU A 96 -6.17 -6.91 -2.25
N SER A 97 -5.50 -6.69 -3.38
CA SER A 97 -4.38 -7.52 -3.79
C SER A 97 -3.18 -7.40 -2.85
N GLN A 98 -2.89 -6.20 -2.38
CA GLN A 98 -1.86 -5.99 -1.35
C GLN A 98 -2.22 -6.67 -0.03
N LEU A 99 -3.47 -6.56 0.42
CA LEU A 99 -3.95 -7.25 1.62
C LEU A 99 -3.85 -8.76 1.50
N PHE A 100 -4.23 -9.31 0.35
CA PHE A 100 -4.14 -10.75 0.10
C PHE A 100 -2.70 -11.26 0.19
N ILE A 101 -1.78 -10.60 -0.51
CA ILE A 101 -0.36 -10.97 -0.49
C ILE A 101 0.26 -10.68 0.88
N GLY A 102 -0.05 -9.52 1.49
CA GLY A 102 0.39 -9.18 2.84
C GLY A 102 -0.10 -10.18 3.89
N GLY A 103 -1.35 -10.64 3.75
CA GLY A 103 -1.91 -11.73 4.57
C GLY A 103 -1.17 -13.04 4.37
N ALA A 104 -0.85 -13.40 3.13
CA ALA A 104 -0.05 -14.58 2.83
C ALA A 104 1.36 -14.49 3.43
N ILE A 105 1.98 -13.30 3.42
CA ILE A 105 3.27 -13.07 4.07
C ILE A 105 3.15 -13.26 5.60
N LYS A 106 2.13 -12.66 6.24
CA LYS A 106 1.96 -12.71 7.70
C LYS A 106 1.55 -14.08 8.23
N TYR A 107 0.56 -14.71 7.60
CA TYR A 107 -0.13 -15.88 8.13
C TYR A 107 0.18 -17.18 7.35
N GLY A 108 0.92 -17.07 6.25
CA GLY A 108 1.34 -18.23 5.49
C GLY A 108 2.31 -19.14 6.25
N PRO A 109 2.58 -20.35 5.75
CA PRO A 109 3.45 -21.35 6.39
C PRO A 109 4.94 -21.02 6.22
N TRP A 110 5.31 -19.76 6.32
CA TRP A 110 6.68 -19.28 6.20
C TRP A 110 7.39 -19.29 7.56
N SER A 111 8.72 -19.28 7.53
CA SER A 111 9.51 -19.10 8.74
C SER A 111 9.28 -17.70 9.35
N ASN A 112 9.42 -17.57 10.66
CA ASN A 112 9.34 -16.27 11.34
C ASN A 112 10.41 -15.29 10.82
N ASP A 113 11.59 -15.80 10.45
CA ASP A 113 12.64 -14.98 9.84
C ASP A 113 12.20 -14.34 8.52
N PHE A 114 11.40 -15.05 7.70
CA PHE A 114 10.84 -14.48 6.49
C PHE A 114 9.72 -13.48 6.81
N LYS A 115 8.76 -13.85 7.67
CA LYS A 115 7.61 -13.00 8.04
C LYS A 115 8.04 -11.65 8.63
N ARG A 116 9.12 -11.64 9.40
CA ARG A 116 9.71 -10.45 10.03
C ARG A 116 10.98 -9.95 9.32
N GLY A 117 11.28 -10.50 8.17
CA GLY A 117 12.45 -10.15 7.37
C GLY A 117 12.30 -8.79 6.68
N ASN A 118 13.41 -8.32 6.13
CA ASN A 118 13.49 -7.02 5.48
C ASN A 118 12.56 -6.89 4.27
N PHE A 119 12.37 -7.96 3.48
CA PHE A 119 11.43 -7.96 2.36
C PHE A 119 9.99 -7.82 2.83
N ALA A 120 9.54 -8.62 3.79
CA ALA A 120 8.20 -8.53 4.37
C ALA A 120 7.93 -7.16 4.98
N THR A 121 8.90 -6.64 5.74
CA THR A 121 8.83 -5.28 6.30
C THR A 121 8.69 -4.23 5.21
N GLY A 122 9.47 -4.33 4.14
CA GLY A 122 9.37 -3.44 2.97
C GLY A 122 8.01 -3.54 2.30
N TYR A 123 7.46 -4.75 2.12
CA TYR A 123 6.14 -4.96 1.53
C TYR A 123 5.03 -4.24 2.33
N HIS A 124 5.00 -4.46 3.64
CA HIS A 124 4.01 -3.82 4.50
C HIS A 124 4.20 -2.30 4.57
N ALA A 125 5.45 -1.82 4.62
CA ALA A 125 5.74 -0.40 4.57
C ALA A 125 5.28 0.25 3.26
N GLY A 126 5.46 -0.40 2.12
CA GLY A 126 4.99 0.06 0.81
C GLY A 126 3.48 0.25 0.79
N THR A 127 2.71 -0.73 1.26
CA THR A 127 1.25 -0.62 1.36
C THR A 127 0.81 0.51 2.29
N VAL A 128 1.47 0.66 3.46
CA VAL A 128 1.19 1.77 4.39
C VAL A 128 1.49 3.12 3.75
N MET A 129 2.59 3.23 3.00
CA MET A 129 2.94 4.46 2.28
C MET A 129 1.86 4.86 1.28
N GLU A 130 1.32 3.92 0.51
CA GLU A 130 0.23 4.20 -0.43
C GLU A 130 -1.01 4.70 0.32
N VAL A 131 -1.49 3.99 1.35
CA VAL A 131 -2.66 4.41 2.12
C VAL A 131 -2.50 5.81 2.70
N VAL A 132 -1.30 6.16 3.19
CA VAL A 132 -1.03 7.47 3.80
C VAL A 132 -0.86 8.58 2.75
N THR A 133 -0.40 8.26 1.56
CA THR A 133 -0.19 9.27 0.50
C THR A 133 -1.47 9.63 -0.23
N TYR A 134 -2.43 8.74 -0.35
CA TYR A 134 -3.69 8.99 -1.05
C TYR A 134 -4.52 10.17 -0.52
N PRO A 135 -4.72 10.35 0.81
CA PRO A 135 -5.47 11.50 1.33
C PRO A 135 -4.77 12.83 1.10
N VAL A 136 -3.48 12.79 0.79
CA VAL A 136 -2.63 13.97 0.66
C VAL A 136 -2.57 14.47 -0.78
N ASP A 137 -2.95 13.65 -1.72
CA ASP A 137 -2.96 13.96 -3.13
C ASP A 137 -4.25 14.70 -3.52
N ILE A 138 -4.44 15.87 -2.89
CA ILE A 138 -5.57 16.77 -3.12
C ILE A 138 -5.54 17.18 -4.59
N GLY A 139 -6.40 16.55 -5.38
CA GLY A 139 -6.57 16.83 -6.81
C GLY A 139 -6.23 15.69 -7.76
N CYS A 140 -5.65 14.60 -7.28
CA CYS A 140 -5.54 13.36 -8.04
C CYS A 140 -6.75 12.48 -7.78
N ARG A 141 -7.30 11.90 -8.84
CA ARG A 141 -8.38 10.92 -8.78
C ARG A 141 -7.79 9.56 -8.41
N GLY A 142 -7.35 9.44 -7.15
CA GLY A 142 -6.80 8.18 -6.63
C GLY A 142 -7.88 7.19 -6.25
N ASP A 143 -7.47 5.98 -5.88
CA ASP A 143 -8.36 4.86 -5.55
C ASP A 143 -9.32 5.17 -4.41
N LEU A 144 -8.89 5.89 -3.38
CA LEU A 144 -9.76 6.29 -2.28
C LEU A 144 -10.85 7.25 -2.73
N ASP A 145 -10.55 8.16 -3.68
CA ASP A 145 -11.55 9.03 -4.29
C ASP A 145 -12.55 8.23 -5.14
N LEU A 146 -12.09 7.23 -5.89
CA LEU A 146 -12.97 6.31 -6.62
C LEU A 146 -13.87 5.51 -5.67
N ILE A 147 -13.34 5.02 -4.57
CA ILE A 147 -14.12 4.31 -3.55
C ILE A 147 -15.15 5.24 -2.93
N ASP A 148 -14.77 6.45 -2.56
CA ASP A 148 -15.64 7.42 -1.90
C ASP A 148 -16.82 7.83 -2.79
N ARG A 149 -16.54 8.23 -4.01
CA ARG A 149 -17.59 8.66 -4.98
C ARG A 149 -18.56 7.55 -5.33
N ASN A 150 -18.10 6.31 -5.38
CA ASN A 150 -18.89 5.18 -5.87
C ASN A 150 -19.38 4.24 -4.75
N SER A 151 -19.13 4.54 -3.48
CA SER A 151 -19.54 3.71 -2.33
C SER A 151 -20.00 4.48 -1.08
N ASN A 152 -20.50 5.69 -1.25
CA ASN A 152 -21.10 6.50 -0.17
C ASN A 152 -20.18 6.73 1.06
N GLY A 153 -18.94 7.15 0.85
CA GLY A 153 -18.05 7.57 1.93
C GLY A 153 -17.38 6.43 2.70
N MET A 154 -17.27 5.24 2.13
CA MET A 154 -16.60 4.10 2.78
C MET A 154 -15.07 4.08 2.60
N ALA A 155 -14.50 5.04 1.87
CA ALA A 155 -13.07 5.07 1.58
C ALA A 155 -12.19 5.15 2.84
N GLU A 156 -12.57 6.00 3.80
CA GLU A 156 -11.81 6.18 5.04
C GLU A 156 -11.75 4.88 5.86
N TRP A 157 -12.89 4.23 6.05
CA TRP A 157 -12.95 2.96 6.77
C TRP A 157 -12.13 1.87 6.10
N PHE A 158 -12.16 1.83 4.78
CA PHE A 158 -11.36 0.88 4.01
C PHE A 158 -9.86 1.16 4.17
N GLY A 159 -9.43 2.41 4.01
CA GLY A 159 -8.05 2.83 4.20
C GLY A 159 -7.53 2.54 5.62
N TYR A 160 -8.30 2.86 6.67
CA TYR A 160 -7.94 2.56 8.05
C TYR A 160 -7.83 1.05 8.30
N SER A 161 -8.69 0.24 7.68
CA SER A 161 -8.63 -1.22 7.82
C SER A 161 -7.36 -1.79 7.20
N VAL A 162 -6.98 -1.32 6.00
CA VAL A 162 -5.74 -1.71 5.32
C VAL A 162 -4.52 -1.30 6.16
N PHE A 163 -4.50 -0.06 6.62
CA PHE A 163 -3.43 0.48 7.45
C PHE A 163 -3.24 -0.34 8.73
N SER A 164 -4.33 -0.57 9.47
CA SER A 164 -4.31 -1.34 10.71
C SER A 164 -3.84 -2.76 10.49
N PHE A 165 -4.35 -3.43 9.45
CA PHE A 165 -3.94 -4.80 9.12
C PHE A 165 -2.44 -4.92 8.86
N MET A 166 -1.85 -3.93 8.16
CA MET A 166 -0.43 -3.97 7.81
C MET A 166 0.49 -3.70 9.00
N LEU A 167 0.02 -2.92 9.98
CA LEU A 167 0.81 -2.59 11.17
C LEU A 167 0.68 -3.61 12.31
N LEU A 168 -0.41 -4.38 12.36
CA LEU A 168 -0.62 -5.36 13.43
C LEU A 168 0.47 -6.44 13.40
N ASP A 169 1.00 -6.76 14.58
CA ASP A 169 1.89 -7.90 14.77
C ASP A 169 1.05 -9.19 14.68
N PRO A 170 1.43 -10.17 13.87
CA PRO A 170 0.71 -11.43 13.76
C PRO A 170 0.80 -12.33 15.01
N GLU A 171 1.70 -12.00 15.92
CA GLU A 171 1.94 -12.78 17.17
C GLU A 171 1.63 -11.98 18.46
N GLY A 172 1.06 -10.77 18.31
CA GLY A 172 0.69 -9.90 19.43
C GLY A 172 -0.62 -10.27 20.10
#